data_5dded0d9b823e026d201ab69c0f458ac
#
_entry.id   5dded0d9b823e026d201ab69c0f458ac
#
_cell.length_a   1.000
_cell.length_b   1.000
_cell.length_c   1.000
_cell.angle_alpha   90.00
_cell.angle_beta   90.00
_cell.angle_gamma   90.00
#
_symmetry.space_group_name_H-M   'P 1'
#
loop_
_entity.id
_entity.type
_entity.pdbx_description
1 polymer ?
#
loop_
_entity_poly.entity_id
_entity_poly.type
_entity_poly.pdbx_seq_one_letter_code
_entity_poly.pdbx_strand_id
1 'polypeptide(L)'
;MSPPDDFRRQIDQQRAYLLRFARLQLRDRDAAEDAVQETLLAALGAEASYAGRSELRTWLTGILKHKIVDAIRRAGREPQVSLDDADEGAALEELFDRNGHWGAPVAAWRDPDASLEQAQFFEVLEACLAGLPTKTARAFMMREHLGLETEEICKELGITPTNCWVMLYRARMALRLCLEARWFGAQETPRR
;
A
#
# COMPACT_ATOMS: atom_id res chain seq x y z
N MET A 1 18.63 -8.06 -32.29
CA MET A 1 17.59 -7.68 -31.33
C MET A 1 17.85 -6.23 -30.98
N SER A 2 16.92 -5.33 -31.33
CA SER A 2 17.13 -3.88 -31.20
C SER A 2 17.08 -3.42 -29.74
N PRO A 3 17.92 -2.42 -29.33
CA PRO A 3 17.89 -1.87 -27.97
C PRO A 3 16.47 -1.48 -27.44
N PRO A 4 15.57 -0.92 -28.29
CA PRO A 4 14.22 -0.58 -27.86
C PRO A 4 13.37 -1.79 -27.45
N ASP A 5 13.59 -2.96 -28.06
CA ASP A 5 12.86 -4.18 -27.74
C ASP A 5 13.26 -4.76 -26.37
N ASP A 6 14.51 -4.51 -25.95
CA ASP A 6 15.00 -4.98 -24.65
C ASP A 6 14.41 -4.15 -23.51
N PHE A 7 14.40 -2.84 -23.63
CA PHE A 7 13.80 -1.94 -22.61
C PHE A 7 12.30 -2.20 -22.44
N ARG A 8 11.56 -2.34 -23.54
CA ARG A 8 10.13 -2.68 -23.51
C ARG A 8 9.88 -4.00 -22.78
N ARG A 9 10.69 -5.04 -23.03
CA ARG A 9 10.60 -6.31 -22.35
C ARG A 9 10.89 -6.20 -20.86
N GLN A 10 11.92 -5.46 -20.47
CA GLN A 10 12.25 -5.22 -19.07
C GLN A 10 11.12 -4.51 -18.33
N ILE A 11 10.48 -3.51 -18.95
CA ILE A 11 9.30 -2.82 -18.40
C ILE A 11 8.14 -3.80 -18.23
N ASP A 12 7.84 -4.62 -19.24
CA ASP A 12 6.71 -5.57 -19.20
C ASP A 12 6.89 -6.62 -18.10
N GLN A 13 8.12 -7.05 -17.83
CA GLN A 13 8.44 -7.94 -16.71
C GLN A 13 8.06 -7.36 -15.34
N GLN A 14 8.00 -6.04 -15.20
CA GLN A 14 7.62 -5.38 -13.95
C GLN A 14 6.09 -5.24 -13.79
N ARG A 15 5.29 -5.52 -14.84
CA ARG A 15 3.84 -5.31 -14.85
C ARG A 15 3.13 -5.99 -13.67
N ALA A 16 3.47 -7.25 -13.38
CA ALA A 16 2.84 -8.00 -12.29
C ALA A 16 3.10 -7.36 -10.91
N TYR A 17 4.32 -6.88 -10.68
CA TYR A 17 4.68 -6.16 -9.47
C TYR A 17 3.94 -4.83 -9.36
N LEU A 18 3.93 -4.02 -10.43
CA LEU A 18 3.25 -2.72 -10.46
C LEU A 18 1.74 -2.88 -10.24
N LEU A 19 1.12 -3.91 -10.82
CA LEU A 19 -0.29 -4.18 -10.64
C LEU A 19 -0.62 -4.55 -9.19
N ARG A 20 0.20 -5.38 -8.56
CA ARG A 20 0.06 -5.72 -7.14
C ARG A 20 0.18 -4.46 -6.27
N PHE A 21 1.18 -3.63 -6.53
CA PHE A 21 1.37 -2.35 -5.84
C PHE A 21 0.17 -1.43 -6.00
N ALA A 22 -0.38 -1.28 -7.23
CA ALA A 22 -1.54 -0.44 -7.49
C ALA A 22 -2.80 -0.94 -6.79
N ARG A 23 -3.05 -2.24 -6.77
CA ARG A 23 -4.21 -2.86 -6.11
C ARG A 23 -4.24 -2.66 -4.59
N LEU A 24 -3.08 -2.58 -3.94
CA LEU A 24 -2.99 -2.24 -2.53
C LEU A 24 -3.49 -0.82 -2.24
N GLN A 25 -3.38 0.09 -3.20
CA GLN A 25 -3.71 1.51 -3.08
C GLN A 25 -5.11 1.82 -3.60
N LEU A 26 -5.44 1.22 -4.74
CA LEU A 26 -6.70 1.40 -5.45
C LEU A 26 -7.49 0.09 -5.31
N ARG A 27 -8.55 0.11 -4.49
CA ARG A 27 -9.42 -1.07 -4.30
C ARG A 27 -10.20 -1.45 -5.56
N ASP A 28 -10.36 -0.49 -6.47
CA ASP A 28 -10.93 -0.70 -7.80
C ASP A 28 -9.87 -1.35 -8.70
N ARG A 29 -10.21 -2.52 -9.21
CA ARG A 29 -9.33 -3.31 -10.09
C ARG A 29 -9.07 -2.59 -11.40
N ASP A 30 -10.08 -2.00 -11.98
CA ASP A 30 -10.00 -1.34 -13.29
C ASP A 30 -9.14 -0.07 -13.17
N ALA A 31 -9.36 0.73 -12.11
CA ALA A 31 -8.50 1.88 -11.81
C ALA A 31 -7.04 1.50 -11.55
N ALA A 32 -6.79 0.33 -10.93
CA ALA A 32 -5.42 -0.16 -10.72
C ALA A 32 -4.77 -0.59 -12.04
N GLU A 33 -5.51 -1.26 -12.92
CA GLU A 33 -5.04 -1.66 -14.24
C GLU A 33 -4.75 -0.44 -15.13
N ASP A 34 -5.63 0.56 -15.11
CA ASP A 34 -5.46 1.81 -15.84
C ASP A 34 -4.21 2.58 -15.37
N ALA A 35 -4.02 2.73 -14.05
CA ALA A 35 -2.85 3.39 -13.49
C ALA A 35 -1.53 2.70 -13.91
N VAL A 36 -1.52 1.37 -13.97
CA VAL A 36 -0.36 0.61 -14.45
C VAL A 36 -0.16 0.80 -15.95
N GLN A 37 -1.21 0.74 -16.77
CA GLN A 37 -1.10 0.98 -18.22
C GLN A 37 -0.56 2.39 -18.51
N GLU A 38 -1.10 3.42 -17.86
CA GLU A 38 -0.60 4.78 -17.97
C GLU A 38 0.87 4.91 -17.54
N THR A 39 1.28 4.15 -16.52
CA THR A 39 2.69 4.10 -16.06
C THR A 39 3.59 3.51 -17.12
N LEU A 40 3.22 2.36 -17.70
CA LEU A 40 4.00 1.69 -18.74
C LEU A 40 4.12 2.56 -19.99
N LEU A 41 3.04 3.22 -20.41
CA LEU A 41 3.04 4.16 -21.53
C LEU A 41 3.94 5.38 -21.27
N ALA A 42 3.86 5.97 -20.07
CA ALA A 42 4.72 7.09 -19.69
C ALA A 42 6.19 6.68 -19.65
N ALA A 43 6.50 5.48 -19.15
CA ALA A 43 7.85 4.94 -19.10
C ALA A 43 8.44 4.74 -20.49
N LEU A 44 7.66 4.21 -21.44
CA LEU A 44 8.09 4.05 -22.84
C LEU A 44 8.37 5.40 -23.49
N GLY A 45 7.54 6.42 -23.24
CA GLY A 45 7.76 7.78 -23.73
C GLY A 45 8.95 8.49 -23.09
N ALA A 46 9.38 8.04 -21.91
CA ALA A 46 10.46 8.63 -21.14
C ALA A 46 11.74 7.77 -21.12
N GLU A 47 11.89 6.80 -22.00
CA GLU A 47 13.05 5.89 -22.08
C GLU A 47 14.38 6.66 -22.10
N ALA A 48 14.47 7.71 -22.89
CA ALA A 48 15.67 8.55 -23.00
C ALA A 48 16.04 9.26 -21.68
N SER A 49 15.09 9.43 -20.77
CA SER A 49 15.31 10.06 -19.46
C SER A 49 15.70 9.06 -18.36
N TYR A 50 15.53 7.76 -18.62
CA TYR A 50 15.97 6.71 -17.72
C TYR A 50 17.49 6.56 -17.80
N ALA A 51 18.19 7.27 -16.93
CA ALA A 51 19.66 7.31 -16.91
C ALA A 51 20.30 6.12 -16.17
N GLY A 52 19.54 5.08 -15.79
CA GLY A 52 20.06 3.93 -15.02
C GLY A 52 20.57 4.25 -13.62
N ARG A 53 20.26 5.45 -13.06
CA ARG A 53 20.70 5.87 -11.72
C ARG A 53 19.99 5.16 -10.58
N SER A 54 18.87 4.50 -10.86
CA SER A 54 18.11 3.67 -9.93
C SER A 54 17.70 2.38 -10.63
N GLU A 55 17.32 1.35 -9.85
CA GLU A 55 16.70 0.18 -10.45
C GLU A 55 15.44 0.55 -11.22
N LEU A 56 15.22 -0.12 -12.35
CA LEU A 56 14.06 0.11 -13.23
C LEU A 56 12.74 0.02 -12.45
N ARG A 57 12.63 -0.95 -11.53
CA ARG A 57 11.47 -1.10 -10.66
C ARG A 57 11.19 0.14 -9.81
N THR A 58 12.22 0.69 -9.18
CA THR A 58 12.12 1.89 -8.35
C THR A 58 11.66 3.10 -9.16
N TRP A 59 12.21 3.27 -10.36
CA TRP A 59 11.83 4.35 -11.25
C TRP A 59 10.38 4.23 -11.72
N LEU A 60 9.94 3.04 -12.15
CA LEU A 60 8.57 2.75 -12.54
C LEU A 60 7.58 2.95 -11.38
N THR A 61 7.98 2.54 -10.16
CA THR A 61 7.16 2.77 -8.96
C THR A 61 6.99 4.26 -8.67
N GLY A 62 8.01 5.08 -8.93
CA GLY A 62 7.91 6.54 -8.85
C GLY A 62 6.85 7.10 -9.78
N ILE A 63 6.84 6.68 -11.06
CA ILE A 63 5.81 7.09 -12.03
C ILE A 63 4.43 6.61 -11.58
N LEU A 64 4.32 5.34 -11.16
CA LEU A 64 3.05 4.73 -10.72
C LEU A 64 2.44 5.47 -9.53
N LYS A 65 3.24 5.90 -8.55
CA LYS A 65 2.76 6.68 -7.40
C LYS A 65 1.99 7.93 -7.83
N HIS A 66 2.50 8.68 -8.80
CA HIS A 66 1.81 9.85 -9.34
C HIS A 66 0.48 9.48 -9.99
N LYS A 67 0.45 8.40 -10.79
CA LYS A 67 -0.77 7.91 -11.42
C LYS A 67 -1.83 7.46 -10.42
N ILE A 68 -1.41 6.81 -9.33
CA ILE A 68 -2.29 6.41 -8.23
C ILE A 68 -2.88 7.64 -7.53
N VAL A 69 -2.07 8.64 -7.20
CA VAL A 69 -2.55 9.89 -6.58
C VAL A 69 -3.58 10.57 -7.48
N ASP A 70 -3.33 10.64 -8.78
CA ASP A 70 -4.27 11.22 -9.75
C ASP A 70 -5.57 10.41 -9.84
N ALA A 71 -5.51 9.08 -9.78
CA ALA A 71 -6.69 8.22 -9.73
C ALA A 71 -7.52 8.44 -8.46
N ILE A 72 -6.85 8.54 -7.29
CA ILE A 72 -7.50 8.85 -6.01
C ILE A 72 -8.20 10.22 -6.08
N ARG A 73 -7.53 11.24 -6.60
CA ARG A 73 -8.10 12.59 -6.75
C ARG A 73 -9.29 12.62 -7.71
N ARG A 74 -9.26 11.82 -8.76
CA ARG A 74 -10.42 11.67 -9.67
C ARG A 74 -11.60 11.03 -8.96
N ALA A 75 -11.38 9.91 -8.25
CA ALA A 75 -12.41 9.21 -7.49
C ALA A 75 -12.99 10.05 -6.33
N GLY A 76 -12.19 10.89 -5.67
CA GLY A 76 -12.64 11.79 -4.60
C GLY A 76 -13.55 12.94 -5.07
N ARG A 77 -13.63 13.20 -6.39
CA ARG A 77 -14.54 14.20 -6.99
C ARG A 77 -15.91 13.62 -7.33
N GLU A 78 -16.04 12.29 -7.41
CA GLU A 78 -17.35 11.66 -7.54
C GLU A 78 -18.02 11.61 -6.16
N PRO A 79 -19.36 11.90 -6.08
CA PRO A 79 -20.07 11.83 -4.80
C PRO A 79 -20.00 10.40 -4.27
N GLN A 80 -19.14 10.18 -3.29
CA GLN A 80 -19.08 8.90 -2.59
C GLN A 80 -20.33 8.80 -1.73
N VAL A 81 -21.13 7.77 -1.95
CA VAL A 81 -22.14 7.33 -1.00
C VAL A 81 -21.42 7.08 0.32
N SER A 82 -21.74 7.88 1.33
CA SER A 82 -21.23 7.72 2.69
C SER A 82 -21.65 6.36 3.20
N LEU A 83 -20.76 5.39 3.16
CA LEU A 83 -20.87 4.23 4.04
C LEU A 83 -20.42 4.75 5.40
N ASP A 84 -21.36 4.83 6.34
CA ASP A 84 -21.12 5.21 7.72
C ASP A 84 -20.09 4.25 8.34
N ASP A 85 -18.84 4.69 8.45
CA ASP A 85 -17.76 3.99 9.15
C ASP A 85 -17.89 4.11 10.69
N ALA A 86 -19.08 4.37 11.21
CA ALA A 86 -19.27 4.75 12.61
C ALA A 86 -19.13 3.60 13.61
N ASP A 87 -19.19 2.33 13.17
CA ASP A 87 -19.29 1.20 14.10
C ASP A 87 -18.08 0.25 14.15
N GLU A 88 -17.07 0.44 13.29
CA GLU A 88 -15.89 -0.45 13.25
C GLU A 88 -14.75 -0.03 14.21
N GLY A 89 -14.89 1.11 14.89
CA GLY A 89 -13.89 1.62 15.81
C GLY A 89 -13.80 0.86 17.15
N ALA A 90 -14.91 0.30 17.61
CA ALA A 90 -15.01 -0.30 18.94
C ALA A 90 -14.10 -1.53 19.14
N ALA A 91 -14.00 -2.40 18.14
CA ALA A 91 -13.16 -3.59 18.21
C ALA A 91 -11.65 -3.28 18.25
N LEU A 92 -11.23 -2.12 17.74
CA LEU A 92 -9.84 -1.66 17.78
C LEU A 92 -9.49 -0.95 19.09
N GLU A 93 -10.47 -0.40 19.81
CA GLU A 93 -10.25 0.28 21.10
C GLU A 93 -9.85 -0.68 22.22
N GLU A 94 -10.28 -1.94 22.16
CA GLU A 94 -9.90 -2.97 23.15
C GLU A 94 -8.42 -3.34 23.12
N LEU A 95 -7.70 -2.99 22.05
CA LEU A 95 -6.27 -3.29 21.89
C LEU A 95 -5.34 -2.27 22.57
N PHE A 96 -5.91 -1.20 23.13
CA PHE A 96 -5.15 -0.11 23.71
C PHE A 96 -5.51 0.08 25.19
N ASP A 97 -4.49 0.45 26.00
CA ASP A 97 -4.74 0.92 27.35
C ASP A 97 -5.43 2.30 27.33
N ARG A 98 -5.91 2.75 28.51
CA ARG A 98 -6.60 4.03 28.66
C ARG A 98 -5.75 5.25 28.27
N ASN A 99 -4.43 5.07 28.10
CA ASN A 99 -3.48 6.09 27.69
C ASN A 99 -3.07 5.95 26.22
N GLY A 100 -3.70 5.03 25.47
CA GLY A 100 -3.39 4.79 24.07
C GLY A 100 -2.06 4.03 23.85
N HIS A 101 -1.49 3.38 24.89
CA HIS A 101 -0.28 2.60 24.77
C HIS A 101 -0.60 1.13 24.51
N TRP A 102 0.31 0.50 23.77
CA TRP A 102 0.23 -0.90 23.41
C TRP A 102 0.67 -1.82 24.56
N GLY A 103 -0.16 -2.79 24.91
CA GLY A 103 0.09 -3.70 26.04
C GLY A 103 1.00 -4.90 25.77
N ALA A 104 1.48 -5.13 24.54
CA ALA A 104 2.27 -6.31 24.19
C ALA A 104 3.70 -5.98 23.70
N PRO A 105 4.73 -6.80 24.07
CA PRO A 105 6.10 -6.60 23.59
C PRO A 105 6.25 -6.86 22.10
N VAL A 106 7.15 -6.12 21.44
CA VAL A 106 7.44 -6.23 20.00
C VAL A 106 8.32 -7.46 19.77
N ALA A 107 7.84 -8.47 19.01
CA ALA A 107 8.69 -9.53 18.51
C ALA A 107 9.71 -8.95 17.50
N ALA A 108 10.98 -9.39 17.59
CA ALA A 108 12.03 -8.96 16.69
C ALA A 108 11.71 -9.44 15.25
N TRP A 109 11.58 -8.52 14.32
CA TRP A 109 11.39 -8.83 12.91
C TRP A 109 12.69 -9.41 12.35
N ARG A 110 12.63 -10.63 11.84
CA ARG A 110 13.74 -11.26 11.14
C ARG A 110 13.71 -10.81 9.67
N ASP A 111 14.90 -10.63 9.13
CA ASP A 111 15.16 -10.15 7.77
C ASP A 111 14.55 -11.10 6.71
N PRO A 112 13.67 -10.64 5.80
CA PRO A 112 13.04 -11.50 4.78
C PRO A 112 13.83 -11.46 3.48
N ASP A 113 14.86 -12.29 3.37
CA ASP A 113 15.84 -12.20 2.25
C ASP A 113 15.60 -13.17 1.08
N ALA A 114 14.37 -13.63 0.83
CA ALA A 114 14.07 -14.49 -0.32
C ALA A 114 12.91 -13.96 -1.17
N SER A 115 13.09 -13.93 -2.49
CA SER A 115 12.07 -13.43 -3.46
C SER A 115 10.74 -14.20 -3.43
N LEU A 116 10.75 -15.47 -3.00
CA LEU A 116 9.55 -16.27 -2.81
C LEU A 116 8.78 -15.86 -1.55
N GLU A 117 9.50 -15.55 -0.47
CA GLU A 117 8.95 -15.02 0.78
C GLU A 117 8.32 -13.65 0.58
N GLN A 118 8.90 -12.80 -0.29
CA GLN A 118 8.31 -11.50 -0.62
C GLN A 118 6.93 -11.60 -1.26
N ALA A 119 6.71 -12.56 -2.17
CA ALA A 119 5.41 -12.74 -2.83
C ALA A 119 4.34 -13.15 -1.80
N GLN A 120 4.64 -14.11 -0.95
CA GLN A 120 3.74 -14.57 0.11
C GLN A 120 3.51 -13.50 1.17
N PHE A 121 4.54 -12.73 1.53
CA PHE A 121 4.40 -11.60 2.44
C PHE A 121 3.42 -10.56 1.92
N PHE A 122 3.51 -10.21 0.63
CA PHE A 122 2.57 -9.25 0.02
C PHE A 122 1.14 -9.76 -0.01
N GLU A 123 0.91 -11.05 -0.21
CA GLU A 123 -0.43 -11.65 -0.12
C GLU A 123 -1.00 -11.55 1.30
N VAL A 124 -0.20 -11.82 2.31
CA VAL A 124 -0.59 -11.67 3.71
C VAL A 124 -0.84 -10.20 4.07
N LEU A 125 0.04 -9.29 3.65
CA LEU A 125 -0.12 -7.86 3.85
C LEU A 125 -1.40 -7.33 3.20
N GLU A 126 -1.69 -7.76 1.97
CA GLU A 126 -2.92 -7.41 1.26
C GLU A 126 -4.16 -7.88 2.03
N ALA A 127 -4.15 -9.12 2.53
CA ALA A 127 -5.23 -9.65 3.35
C ALA A 127 -5.39 -8.88 4.68
N CYS A 128 -4.29 -8.45 5.30
CA CYS A 128 -4.32 -7.64 6.52
C CYS A 128 -4.85 -6.23 6.26
N LEU A 129 -4.45 -5.61 5.15
CA LEU A 129 -4.96 -4.30 4.73
C LEU A 129 -6.46 -4.35 4.39
N ALA A 130 -6.92 -5.44 3.77
CA ALA A 130 -8.34 -5.65 3.47
C ALA A 130 -9.19 -5.79 4.74
N GLY A 131 -8.61 -6.22 5.86
CA GLY A 131 -9.26 -6.29 7.17
C GLY A 131 -9.39 -4.94 7.89
N LEU A 132 -8.74 -3.87 7.40
CA LEU A 132 -8.88 -2.53 7.97
C LEU A 132 -10.12 -1.82 7.43
N PRO A 133 -10.73 -0.89 8.22
CA PRO A 133 -11.72 0.05 7.70
C PRO A 133 -11.18 0.79 6.46
N THR A 134 -12.04 0.99 5.47
CA THR A 134 -11.63 1.51 4.14
C THR A 134 -10.84 2.81 4.22
N LYS A 135 -11.33 3.80 4.99
CA LYS A 135 -10.65 5.09 5.17
C LYS A 135 -9.32 4.94 5.90
N THR A 136 -9.26 4.06 6.90
CA THR A 136 -8.05 3.78 7.70
C THR A 136 -6.95 3.14 6.84
N ALA A 137 -7.30 2.10 6.06
CA ALA A 137 -6.38 1.49 5.12
C ALA A 137 -5.86 2.51 4.09
N ARG A 138 -6.76 3.37 3.56
CA ARG A 138 -6.41 4.39 2.58
C ARG A 138 -5.47 5.45 3.15
N ALA A 139 -5.76 5.96 4.37
CA ALA A 139 -4.86 6.91 5.07
C ALA A 139 -3.47 6.31 5.26
N PHE A 140 -3.39 5.05 5.71
CA PHE A 140 -2.13 4.34 5.90
C PHE A 140 -1.35 4.19 4.58
N MET A 141 -2.01 3.77 3.51
CA MET A 141 -1.37 3.61 2.21
C MET A 141 -0.90 4.95 1.63
N MET A 142 -1.68 6.01 1.77
CA MET A 142 -1.29 7.36 1.36
C MET A 142 -0.02 7.83 2.10
N ARG A 143 0.09 7.58 3.40
CA ARG A 143 1.25 7.99 4.20
C ARG A 143 2.49 7.14 3.91
N GLU A 144 2.37 5.82 4.06
CA GLU A 144 3.54 4.92 4.06
C GLU A 144 4.03 4.58 2.64
N HIS A 145 3.12 4.48 1.67
CA HIS A 145 3.49 4.08 0.32
C HIS A 145 3.55 5.23 -0.67
N LEU A 146 2.59 6.16 -0.60
CA LEU A 146 2.60 7.32 -1.52
C LEU A 146 3.45 8.47 -0.98
N GLY A 147 3.75 8.49 0.33
CA GLY A 147 4.55 9.53 0.97
C GLY A 147 3.84 10.87 1.06
N LEU A 148 2.49 10.88 1.09
CA LEU A 148 1.71 12.12 1.21
C LEU A 148 1.83 12.70 2.63
N GLU A 149 1.83 14.01 2.72
CA GLU A 149 1.81 14.72 4.00
C GLU A 149 0.42 14.69 4.64
N THR A 150 0.37 14.91 5.96
CA THR A 150 -0.87 14.82 6.73
C THR A 150 -1.95 15.75 6.17
N GLU A 151 -1.59 16.97 5.76
CA GLU A 151 -2.50 17.95 5.18
C GLU A 151 -3.11 17.47 3.87
N GLU A 152 -2.33 16.80 3.03
CA GLU A 152 -2.79 16.23 1.77
C GLU A 152 -3.76 15.08 2.01
N ILE A 153 -3.43 14.18 2.95
CA ILE A 153 -4.30 13.06 3.35
C ILE A 153 -5.62 13.59 3.92
N CYS A 154 -5.57 14.59 4.79
CA CYS A 154 -6.76 15.20 5.37
C CYS A 154 -7.67 15.81 4.30
N LYS A 155 -7.10 16.49 3.32
CA LYS A 155 -7.83 17.09 2.20
C LYS A 155 -8.50 16.01 1.34
N GLU A 156 -7.78 14.93 1.01
CA GLU A 156 -8.28 13.86 0.13
C GLU A 156 -9.34 12.98 0.81
N LEU A 157 -9.26 12.79 2.13
CA LEU A 157 -10.19 11.93 2.87
C LEU A 157 -11.32 12.72 3.57
N GLY A 158 -11.25 14.06 3.57
CA GLY A 158 -12.22 14.90 4.28
C GLY A 158 -12.18 14.71 5.80
N ILE A 159 -10.99 14.58 6.40
CA ILE A 159 -10.79 14.32 7.82
C ILE A 159 -9.93 15.42 8.49
N THR A 160 -9.99 15.51 9.81
CA THR A 160 -9.12 16.40 10.57
C THR A 160 -7.72 15.80 10.77
N PRO A 161 -6.68 16.63 11.00
CA PRO A 161 -5.33 16.12 11.31
C PRO A 161 -5.30 15.18 12.51
N THR A 162 -6.05 15.49 13.57
CA THR A 162 -6.16 14.63 14.76
C THR A 162 -6.73 13.26 14.40
N ASN A 163 -7.81 13.22 13.60
CA ASN A 163 -8.39 11.96 13.15
C ASN A 163 -7.42 11.18 12.25
N CYS A 164 -6.69 11.86 11.36
CA CYS A 164 -5.66 11.24 10.53
C CYS A 164 -4.60 10.54 11.39
N TRP A 165 -4.09 11.19 12.44
CA TRP A 165 -3.13 10.58 13.35
C TRP A 165 -3.67 9.35 14.06
N VAL A 166 -4.90 9.41 14.56
CA VAL A 166 -5.57 8.26 15.19
C VAL A 166 -5.72 7.11 14.21
N MET A 167 -6.18 7.39 12.98
CA MET A 167 -6.34 6.37 11.95
C MET A 167 -5.01 5.71 11.58
N LEU A 168 -3.93 6.48 11.39
CA LEU A 168 -2.61 5.96 11.09
C LEU A 168 -2.06 5.08 12.23
N TYR A 169 -2.28 5.50 13.47
CA TYR A 169 -1.88 4.73 14.63
C TYR A 169 -2.64 3.40 14.71
N ARG A 170 -3.98 3.43 14.58
CA ARG A 170 -4.83 2.23 14.57
C ARG A 170 -4.45 1.28 13.42
N ALA A 171 -4.19 1.81 12.23
CA ALA A 171 -3.76 1.01 11.08
C ALA A 171 -2.45 0.26 11.38
N ARG A 172 -1.43 0.95 11.90
CA ARG A 172 -0.14 0.32 12.22
C ARG A 172 -0.28 -0.80 13.23
N MET A 173 -1.11 -0.60 14.25
CA MET A 173 -1.32 -1.60 15.30
C MET A 173 -2.09 -2.82 14.80
N ALA A 174 -3.19 -2.62 14.06
CA ALA A 174 -3.97 -3.71 13.49
C ALA A 174 -3.15 -4.52 12.46
N LEU A 175 -2.39 -3.84 11.61
CA LEU A 175 -1.49 -4.50 10.66
C LEU A 175 -0.41 -5.31 11.37
N ARG A 176 0.18 -4.75 12.41
CA ARG A 176 1.17 -5.47 13.23
C ARG A 176 0.60 -6.77 13.77
N LEU A 177 -0.56 -6.75 14.44
CA LEU A 177 -1.22 -7.94 14.98
C LEU A 177 -1.51 -8.98 13.89
N CYS A 178 -2.08 -8.51 12.77
CA CYS A 178 -2.42 -9.39 11.67
C CYS A 178 -1.16 -10.07 11.08
N LEU A 179 -0.07 -9.32 10.92
CA LEU A 179 1.20 -9.85 10.42
C LEU A 179 1.87 -10.78 11.43
N GLU A 180 1.85 -10.45 12.72
CA GLU A 180 2.34 -11.33 13.78
C GLU A 180 1.59 -12.67 13.76
N ALA A 181 0.27 -12.65 13.62
CA ALA A 181 -0.52 -13.87 13.59
C ALA A 181 -0.37 -14.70 12.31
N ARG A 182 -0.30 -14.05 11.15
CA ARG A 182 -0.39 -14.73 9.85
C ARG A 182 0.95 -15.00 9.18
N TRP A 183 1.95 -14.17 9.47
CA TRP A 183 3.27 -14.30 8.87
C TRP A 183 4.30 -14.82 9.86
N PHE A 184 4.47 -14.17 10.99
CA PHE A 184 5.49 -14.54 11.97
C PHE A 184 5.06 -15.73 12.84
N GLY A 185 3.80 -15.85 13.26
CA GLY A 185 3.28 -16.97 14.04
C GLY A 185 3.21 -18.29 13.27
N ALA A 186 3.03 -18.24 11.95
CA ALA A 186 3.02 -19.45 11.12
C ALA A 186 4.41 -20.09 10.95
N GLN A 187 5.50 -19.38 11.25
CA GLN A 187 6.88 -19.88 11.18
C GLN A 187 7.35 -20.59 12.46
N GLU A 188 6.60 -20.48 13.56
CA GLU A 188 6.97 -21.09 14.84
C GLU A 188 6.48 -22.54 15.02
N THR A 189 5.78 -23.14 14.05
CA THR A 189 5.41 -24.55 14.11
C THR A 189 6.59 -25.40 13.63
N PRO A 190 7.35 -26.07 14.54
CA PRO A 190 8.40 -26.99 14.11
C PRO A 190 7.75 -28.16 13.39
N ARG A 191 8.18 -28.44 12.18
CA ARG A 191 7.86 -29.70 11.50
C ARG A 191 8.33 -30.85 12.39
N ARG A 192 7.39 -31.59 12.94
CA ARG A 192 7.63 -32.91 13.50
C ARG A 192 7.82 -33.93 12.39
#